data_7ea6451194f8a5399778e0311178893f
#
_entry.id   7ea6451194f8a5399778e0311178893f
#
_cell.length_a   1.000
_cell.length_b   1.000
_cell.length_c   1.000
_cell.angle_alpha   90.00
_cell.angle_beta   90.00
_cell.angle_gamma   90.00
#
_symmetry.space_group_name_H-M   'P 1'
#
loop_
_entity.id
_entity.type
_entity.pdbx_description
1 polymer ?
#
loop_
_entity_poly.entity_id
_entity_poly.type
_entity_poly.pdbx_seq_one_letter_code
_entity_poly.pdbx_strand_id
1 'polypeptide(L)'
;MPQNGIVLVVSVSIFKDDEILMIKENKPTVIGKWNFPGGRIEYGENILHAARREVKEETGFDVKLNSTTGVYNFISSTNNQVILFHFNADVTGGSLYLEEEEISDSKWIKINELVKFDNEELREPKVLKQIADNLLAENVHSINIYNKQLGE
;
A
#
# COMPACT_ATOMS: atom_id res chain seq x y z
N MET A 1 17.49 20.73 -0.87
CA MET A 1 17.84 19.97 -2.11
C MET A 1 16.92 18.77 -2.24
N PRO A 2 16.24 18.59 -3.35
CA PRO A 2 15.54 17.35 -3.60
C PRO A 2 16.54 16.21 -3.71
N GLN A 3 16.15 15.05 -3.21
CA GLN A 3 16.95 13.84 -3.34
C GLN A 3 16.47 13.14 -4.61
N ASN A 4 17.19 13.36 -5.70
CA ASN A 4 16.82 12.79 -7.00
C ASN A 4 16.68 11.27 -6.93
N GLY A 5 15.56 10.77 -7.45
CA GLY A 5 15.34 9.35 -7.53
C GLY A 5 14.87 8.68 -6.24
N ILE A 6 14.63 9.45 -5.18
CA ILE A 6 14.05 8.91 -3.94
C ILE A 6 12.61 9.37 -3.81
N VAL A 7 11.70 8.42 -3.67
CA VAL A 7 10.27 8.70 -3.53
C VAL A 7 9.74 8.10 -2.23
N LEU A 8 8.83 8.81 -1.61
CA LEU A 8 8.17 8.40 -0.36
C LEU A 8 6.76 7.95 -0.68
N VAL A 9 6.44 6.72 -0.30
CA VAL A 9 5.20 6.04 -0.69
C VAL A 9 4.54 5.42 0.53
N VAL A 10 3.22 5.39 0.54
CA VAL A 10 2.42 4.65 1.51
C VAL A 10 1.66 3.54 0.80
N SER A 11 1.43 2.43 1.48
CA SER A 11 0.54 1.38 1.02
C SER A 11 -0.21 0.77 2.19
N VAL A 12 -1.32 0.10 1.91
CA VAL A 12 -2.21 -0.39 2.97
C VAL A 12 -2.70 -1.79 2.65
N SER A 13 -2.55 -2.70 3.62
CA SER A 13 -3.28 -3.97 3.64
C SER A 13 -4.64 -3.72 4.27
N ILE A 14 -5.68 -3.66 3.45
CA ILE A 14 -7.04 -3.47 3.92
C ILE A 14 -7.63 -4.84 4.21
N PHE A 15 -7.97 -5.08 5.47
CA PHE A 15 -8.51 -6.36 5.89
C PHE A 15 -10.03 -6.36 5.91
N LYS A 16 -10.61 -7.45 5.44
CA LYS A 16 -12.01 -7.79 5.63
C LYS A 16 -12.03 -9.27 5.98
N ASP A 17 -12.36 -9.58 7.22
CA ASP A 17 -12.17 -10.92 7.79
C ASP A 17 -10.69 -11.31 7.69
N ASP A 18 -10.37 -12.42 7.05
CA ASP A 18 -8.99 -12.88 6.86
C ASP A 18 -8.44 -12.60 5.46
N GLU A 19 -9.12 -11.74 4.70
CA GLU A 19 -8.71 -11.40 3.34
C GLU A 19 -8.23 -9.97 3.23
N ILE A 20 -7.33 -9.73 2.30
CA ILE A 20 -6.79 -8.41 1.98
C ILE A 20 -7.19 -8.01 0.57
N LEU A 21 -7.35 -6.70 0.37
CA LEU A 21 -7.73 -6.16 -0.92
C LEU A 21 -6.49 -5.89 -1.77
N MET A 22 -6.45 -6.51 -2.93
CA MET A 22 -5.45 -6.20 -3.96
C MET A 22 -6.14 -5.48 -5.11
N ILE A 23 -5.44 -4.55 -5.72
CA ILE A 23 -5.91 -3.81 -6.88
C ILE A 23 -5.00 -4.10 -8.07
N LYS A 24 -5.59 -4.12 -9.26
CA LYS A 24 -4.86 -4.35 -10.50
C LYS A 24 -4.62 -2.99 -11.16
N GLU A 25 -3.38 -2.62 -11.27
CA GLU A 25 -3.01 -1.31 -11.80
C GLU A 25 -3.07 -1.26 -13.31
N ASN A 26 -3.49 -0.11 -13.82
CA ASN A 26 -3.58 0.16 -15.25
C ASN A 26 -2.98 1.54 -15.54
N LYS A 27 -1.73 1.74 -15.12
CA LYS A 27 -0.99 2.99 -15.32
C LYS A 27 -0.04 2.84 -16.48
N PRO A 28 0.37 3.93 -17.14
CA PRO A 28 1.26 3.84 -18.32
C PRO A 28 2.53 3.04 -18.10
N THR A 29 3.08 3.09 -16.89
CA THR A 29 4.32 2.37 -16.53
C THR A 29 4.07 1.00 -15.93
N VAL A 30 2.81 0.68 -15.58
CA VAL A 30 2.44 -0.57 -14.92
C VAL A 30 1.05 -0.99 -15.37
N ILE A 31 0.97 -1.96 -16.26
CA ILE A 31 -0.32 -2.47 -16.76
C ILE A 31 -0.52 -3.90 -16.30
N GLY A 32 -1.69 -4.16 -15.69
CA GLY A 32 -2.12 -5.49 -15.32
C GLY A 32 -1.36 -6.14 -14.17
N LYS A 33 -0.76 -5.35 -13.31
CA LYS A 33 -0.04 -5.85 -12.13
C LYS A 33 -0.83 -5.62 -10.87
N TRP A 34 -0.86 -6.63 -9.99
CA TRP A 34 -1.50 -6.53 -8.69
C TRP A 34 -0.61 -5.83 -7.68
N ASN A 35 -1.22 -5.01 -6.84
CA ASN A 35 -0.52 -4.26 -5.81
C ASN A 35 -1.47 -3.98 -4.64
N PHE A 36 -0.92 -3.59 -3.50
CA PHE A 36 -1.71 -2.99 -2.44
C PHE A 36 -2.14 -1.59 -2.85
N PRO A 37 -3.31 -1.12 -2.40
CA PRO A 37 -3.66 0.28 -2.56
C PRO A 37 -2.59 1.17 -1.91
N GLY A 38 -2.23 2.26 -2.57
CA GLY A 38 -1.24 3.19 -2.06
C GLY A 38 -0.80 4.21 -3.10
N GLY A 39 0.14 5.02 -2.74
CA GLY A 39 0.67 6.06 -3.61
C GLY A 39 1.65 6.97 -2.90
N ARG A 40 1.98 8.08 -3.54
CA ARG A 40 2.99 9.00 -3.03
C ARG A 40 2.44 9.90 -1.93
N ILE A 41 3.30 10.19 -0.95
CA ILE A 41 3.03 11.19 0.06
C ILE A 41 3.22 12.55 -0.59
N GLU A 42 2.29 13.47 -0.37
CA GLU A 42 2.38 14.84 -0.88
C GLU A 42 3.12 15.73 0.10
N TYR A 43 3.74 16.78 -0.43
CA TYR A 43 4.46 17.74 0.41
C TYR A 43 3.58 18.29 1.52
N GLY A 44 4.09 18.24 2.75
CA GLY A 44 3.37 18.75 3.93
C GLY A 44 2.29 17.82 4.47
N GLU A 45 2.05 16.70 3.81
CA GLU A 45 1.01 15.78 4.20
C GLU A 45 1.46 14.86 5.35
N ASN A 46 0.59 14.64 6.32
CA ASN A 46 0.80 13.65 7.38
C ASN A 46 0.85 12.25 6.75
N ILE A 47 1.81 11.42 7.19
CA ILE A 47 2.01 10.08 6.61
C ILE A 47 0.75 9.22 6.75
N LEU A 48 0.11 9.22 7.91
CA LEU A 48 -1.10 8.42 8.14
C LEU A 48 -2.27 8.93 7.32
N HIS A 49 -2.37 10.23 7.15
CA HIS A 49 -3.40 10.83 6.29
C HIS A 49 -3.19 10.43 4.84
N ALA A 50 -1.93 10.43 4.36
CA ALA A 50 -1.61 10.02 3.01
C ALA A 50 -2.09 8.60 2.74
N ALA A 51 -1.89 7.68 3.69
CA ALA A 51 -2.35 6.30 3.56
C ALA A 51 -3.88 6.23 3.40
N ARG A 52 -4.61 6.94 4.26
CA ARG A 52 -6.09 6.97 4.19
C ARG A 52 -6.58 7.63 2.91
N ARG A 53 -5.94 8.70 2.48
CA ARG A 53 -6.30 9.41 1.25
C ARG A 53 -6.13 8.52 0.03
N GLU A 54 -4.99 7.85 -0.10
CA GLU A 54 -4.73 6.96 -1.23
C GLU A 54 -5.73 5.81 -1.28
N VAL A 55 -6.06 5.23 -0.13
CA VAL A 55 -7.09 4.19 -0.06
C VAL A 55 -8.43 4.71 -0.56
N LYS A 56 -8.83 5.89 -0.09
CA LYS A 56 -10.11 6.50 -0.50
C LYS A 56 -10.16 6.77 -2.00
N GLU A 57 -9.08 7.35 -2.53
CA GLU A 57 -9.01 7.65 -3.95
C GLU A 57 -9.04 6.39 -4.83
N GLU A 58 -8.32 5.36 -4.44
CA GLU A 58 -8.19 4.16 -5.26
C GLU A 58 -9.30 3.14 -5.07
N THR A 59 -9.91 3.07 -3.89
CA THR A 59 -10.87 2.01 -3.58
C THR A 59 -12.26 2.49 -3.17
N GLY A 60 -12.41 3.75 -2.80
CA GLY A 60 -13.66 4.29 -2.27
C GLY A 60 -13.89 4.01 -0.80
N PHE A 61 -13.05 3.24 -0.14
CA PHE A 61 -13.21 2.90 1.28
C PHE A 61 -12.67 3.97 2.20
N ASP A 62 -13.35 4.15 3.33
CA ASP A 62 -12.82 4.79 4.51
C ASP A 62 -12.24 3.71 5.39
N VAL A 63 -11.05 3.94 5.94
CA VAL A 63 -10.36 2.93 6.74
C VAL A 63 -9.81 3.52 8.03
N LYS A 64 -9.65 2.64 9.02
CA LYS A 64 -8.91 2.93 10.24
C LYS A 64 -7.60 2.16 10.19
N LEU A 65 -6.48 2.89 10.29
CA LEU A 65 -5.16 2.27 10.36
C LEU A 65 -4.96 1.68 11.75
N ASN A 66 -4.61 0.42 11.84
CA ASN A 66 -4.47 -0.30 13.12
C ASN A 66 -3.02 -0.52 13.51
N SER A 67 -2.19 -0.89 12.54
CA SER A 67 -0.82 -1.29 12.79
C SER A 67 0.01 -1.08 11.53
N THR A 68 1.30 -1.36 11.65
CA THR A 68 2.24 -1.27 10.54
C THR A 68 3.16 -2.50 10.55
N THR A 69 3.58 -2.94 9.38
CA THR A 69 4.63 -3.95 9.26
C THR A 69 6.02 -3.32 9.12
N GLY A 70 6.08 -2.00 9.05
CA GLY A 70 7.35 -1.27 9.04
C GLY A 70 7.59 -0.50 7.77
N VAL A 71 8.85 -0.21 7.54
CA VAL A 71 9.33 0.60 6.43
C VAL A 71 10.15 -0.29 5.49
N TYR A 72 9.92 -0.15 4.19
CA TYR A 72 10.58 -0.94 3.17
C TYR A 72 11.42 -0.02 2.27
N ASN A 73 12.56 -0.51 1.86
CA ASN A 73 13.50 0.27 1.06
C ASN A 73 13.94 -0.59 -0.14
N PHE A 74 13.67 -0.11 -1.34
CA PHE A 74 14.00 -0.87 -2.54
C PHE A 74 14.18 0.04 -3.75
N ILE A 75 14.83 -0.51 -4.77
CA ILE A 75 14.91 0.15 -6.09
C ILE A 75 13.78 -0.40 -6.93
N SER A 76 12.91 0.48 -7.41
CA SER A 76 11.75 0.11 -8.22
C SER A 76 12.14 -0.29 -9.64
N SER A 77 11.19 -0.90 -10.35
CA SER A 77 11.36 -1.24 -11.76
C SER A 77 11.58 0.00 -12.65
N THR A 78 11.20 1.18 -12.18
CA THR A 78 11.43 2.45 -12.87
C THR A 78 12.71 3.15 -12.40
N ASN A 79 13.56 2.44 -11.66
CA ASN A 79 14.86 2.89 -11.20
C ASN A 79 14.81 4.07 -10.22
N ASN A 80 13.77 4.13 -9.39
CA ASN A 80 13.69 5.04 -8.26
C ASN A 80 13.96 4.29 -6.97
N GLN A 81 14.65 4.91 -6.03
CA GLN A 81 14.69 4.37 -4.67
C GLN A 81 13.37 4.70 -3.99
N VAL A 82 12.71 3.68 -3.46
CA VAL A 82 11.42 3.83 -2.79
C VAL A 82 11.58 3.59 -1.31
N ILE A 83 11.06 4.51 -0.51
CA ILE A 83 10.87 4.35 0.92
C ILE A 83 9.37 4.19 1.13
N LEU A 84 8.96 2.99 1.50
CA LEU A 84 7.55 2.61 1.58
C LEU A 84 7.16 2.40 3.04
N PHE A 85 6.11 3.12 3.45
CA PHE A 85 5.48 2.95 4.76
C PHE A 85 4.22 2.11 4.56
N HIS A 86 4.17 0.91 5.12
CA HIS A 86 3.06 0.00 4.94
C HIS A 86 2.21 -0.12 6.21
N PHE A 87 0.89 -0.02 6.06
CA PHE A 87 -0.07 -0.06 7.16
C PHE A 87 -1.08 -1.17 6.98
N ASN A 88 -1.64 -1.63 8.10
CA ASN A 88 -2.79 -2.52 8.11
C ASN A 88 -4.01 -1.73 8.55
N ALA A 89 -5.14 -1.99 7.94
CA ALA A 89 -6.36 -1.22 8.20
C ALA A 89 -7.61 -2.07 8.09
N ASP A 90 -8.67 -1.62 8.78
CA ASP A 90 -10.01 -2.16 8.64
C ASP A 90 -10.90 -1.14 7.95
N VAL A 91 -11.89 -1.62 7.19
CA VAL A 91 -12.88 -0.77 6.56
C VAL A 91 -13.83 -0.22 7.62
N THR A 92 -14.01 1.10 7.63
CA THR A 92 -14.94 1.76 8.57
C THR A 92 -16.13 2.39 7.85
N GLY A 93 -16.08 2.52 6.54
CA GLY A 93 -17.16 3.13 5.78
C GLY A 93 -16.85 3.17 4.29
N GLY A 94 -17.69 3.87 3.55
CA GLY A 94 -17.57 3.93 2.10
C GLY A 94 -18.01 2.65 1.43
N SER A 95 -17.81 2.58 0.14
CA SER A 95 -18.09 1.38 -0.67
C SER A 95 -17.04 1.25 -1.76
N LEU A 96 -16.83 0.02 -2.22
CA LEU A 96 -15.84 -0.24 -3.25
C LEU A 96 -16.21 0.51 -4.53
N TYR A 97 -15.35 1.42 -4.92
CA TYR A 97 -15.44 2.18 -6.16
C TYR A 97 -14.04 2.41 -6.68
N LEU A 98 -13.69 1.70 -7.72
CA LEU A 98 -12.34 1.77 -8.28
C LEU A 98 -12.19 3.01 -9.15
N GLU A 99 -11.04 3.64 -9.09
CA GLU A 99 -10.68 4.70 -10.01
C GLU A 99 -10.40 4.09 -11.39
N GLU A 100 -11.37 4.23 -12.31
CA GLU A 100 -11.40 3.48 -13.56
C GLU A 100 -10.19 3.67 -14.49
N GLU A 101 -9.60 4.88 -14.47
CA GLU A 101 -8.48 5.17 -15.36
C GLU A 101 -7.19 4.47 -14.94
N GLU A 102 -6.98 4.30 -13.63
CA GLU A 102 -5.73 3.79 -13.09
C GLU A 102 -5.84 2.38 -12.49
N ILE A 103 -7.06 1.95 -12.17
CA ILE A 103 -7.32 0.67 -11.51
C ILE A 103 -8.33 -0.11 -12.35
N SER A 104 -7.92 -1.26 -12.88
CA SER A 104 -8.77 -2.05 -13.77
C SER A 104 -9.56 -3.15 -13.06
N ASP A 105 -9.15 -3.55 -11.86
CA ASP A 105 -9.80 -4.65 -11.14
C ASP A 105 -9.39 -4.62 -9.68
N SER A 106 -10.14 -5.38 -8.87
CA SER A 106 -9.82 -5.61 -7.47
C SER A 106 -10.12 -7.04 -7.09
N LYS A 107 -9.48 -7.52 -6.01
CA LYS A 107 -9.65 -8.90 -5.58
C LYS A 107 -9.36 -9.00 -4.07
N TRP A 108 -10.23 -9.68 -3.35
CA TRP A 108 -9.98 -10.05 -1.96
C TRP A 108 -9.27 -11.41 -1.96
N ILE A 109 -8.12 -11.48 -1.32
CA ILE A 109 -7.35 -12.72 -1.25
C ILE A 109 -6.83 -12.94 0.17
N LYS A 110 -6.55 -14.19 0.50
CA LYS A 110 -5.84 -14.51 1.74
C LYS A 110 -4.36 -14.21 1.57
N ILE A 111 -3.68 -13.86 2.65
CA ILE A 111 -2.26 -13.50 2.61
C ILE A 111 -1.42 -14.64 2.02
N ASN A 112 -1.74 -15.89 2.38
CA ASN A 112 -1.00 -17.04 1.87
C ASN A 112 -1.18 -17.26 0.36
N GLU A 113 -2.25 -16.70 -0.23
CA GLU A 113 -2.43 -16.73 -1.68
C GLU A 113 -1.49 -15.75 -2.38
N LEU A 114 -1.21 -14.60 -1.73
CA LEU A 114 -0.32 -13.59 -2.30
C LEU A 114 1.09 -14.14 -2.54
N VAL A 115 1.61 -14.96 -1.62
CA VAL A 115 2.96 -15.52 -1.76
C VAL A 115 3.03 -16.55 -2.90
N LYS A 116 1.89 -17.04 -3.38
CA LYS A 116 1.80 -17.99 -4.49
C LYS A 116 1.67 -17.32 -5.84
N PHE A 117 1.46 -16.01 -5.90
CA PHE A 117 1.38 -15.29 -7.17
C PHE A 117 2.72 -15.38 -7.90
N ASP A 118 2.66 -15.50 -9.22
CA ASP A 118 3.86 -15.40 -10.04
C ASP A 118 4.41 -13.98 -9.97
N ASN A 119 5.73 -13.85 -10.00
CA ASN A 119 6.37 -12.54 -9.93
C ASN A 119 5.89 -11.58 -11.02
N GLU A 120 5.53 -12.12 -12.19
CA GLU A 120 5.04 -11.34 -13.32
C GLU A 120 3.66 -10.72 -13.08
N GLU A 121 2.88 -11.29 -12.16
CA GLU A 121 1.54 -10.79 -11.82
C GLU A 121 1.58 -9.64 -10.82
N LEU A 122 2.71 -9.43 -10.15
CA LEU A 122 2.84 -8.47 -9.06
C LEU A 122 3.70 -7.28 -9.46
N ARG A 123 3.28 -6.11 -9.02
CA ARG A 123 4.15 -4.95 -9.06
C ARG A 123 5.14 -5.06 -7.91
N GLU A 124 6.45 -4.98 -8.23
CA GLU A 124 7.50 -5.09 -7.22
C GLU A 124 7.33 -6.37 -6.36
N PRO A 125 7.41 -7.55 -6.98
CA PRO A 125 7.07 -8.80 -6.30
C PRO A 125 7.89 -9.07 -5.04
N LYS A 126 9.15 -8.65 -5.01
CA LYS A 126 10.02 -8.89 -3.84
C LYS A 126 9.50 -8.17 -2.60
N VAL A 127 9.12 -6.90 -2.74
CA VAL A 127 8.62 -6.14 -1.59
C VAL A 127 7.22 -6.59 -1.19
N LEU A 128 6.35 -6.92 -2.14
CA LEU A 128 5.02 -7.43 -1.83
C LEU A 128 5.10 -8.75 -1.05
N LYS A 129 6.00 -9.62 -1.45
CA LYS A 129 6.19 -10.90 -0.75
C LYS A 129 6.86 -10.70 0.62
N GLN A 130 7.73 -9.72 0.74
CA GLN A 130 8.30 -9.35 2.04
C GLN A 130 7.21 -8.85 3.00
N ILE A 131 6.29 -8.02 2.51
CA ILE A 131 5.14 -7.57 3.30
C ILE A 131 4.28 -8.75 3.71
N ALA A 132 3.97 -9.65 2.77
CA ALA A 132 3.17 -10.84 3.06
C ALA A 132 3.84 -11.72 4.12
N ASP A 133 5.15 -11.91 4.03
CA ASP A 133 5.91 -12.69 5.02
C ASP A 133 5.81 -12.07 6.41
N ASN A 134 5.91 -10.75 6.51
CA ASN A 134 5.74 -10.04 7.78
C ASN A 134 4.33 -10.20 8.35
N LEU A 135 3.31 -10.15 7.49
CA LEU A 135 1.92 -10.35 7.91
C LEU A 135 1.69 -11.79 8.41
N LEU A 136 2.22 -12.78 7.69
CA LEU A 136 2.10 -14.20 8.08
C LEU A 136 2.84 -14.49 9.38
N ALA A 137 3.97 -13.85 9.62
CA ALA A 137 4.76 -14.00 10.84
C ALA A 137 4.21 -13.15 12.00
N GLU A 138 3.14 -12.40 11.76
CA GLU A 138 2.58 -11.45 12.73
C GLU A 138 3.62 -10.44 13.24
N ASN A 139 4.55 -10.07 12.37
CA ASN A 139 5.56 -9.06 12.66
C ASN A 139 4.96 -7.67 12.41
N VAL A 140 4.09 -7.26 13.34
CA VAL A 140 3.35 -6.01 13.26
C VAL A 140 3.61 -5.16 14.51
N HIS A 141 3.48 -3.86 14.34
CA HIS A 141 3.77 -2.88 15.38
C HIS A 141 2.62 -1.90 15.50
N SER A 142 2.41 -1.38 16.71
CA SER A 142 1.37 -0.38 16.94
C SER A 142 1.55 0.82 16.03
N ILE A 143 0.42 1.37 15.55
CA ILE A 143 0.40 2.62 14.79
C ILE A 143 0.96 3.79 15.63
N ASN A 144 0.98 3.64 16.95
CA ASN A 144 1.47 4.68 17.86
C ASN A 144 2.98 4.89 17.80
N ILE A 145 3.72 4.07 17.05
CA ILE A 145 5.13 4.37 16.77
C ILE A 145 5.28 5.61 15.89
N TYR A 146 4.21 6.01 15.20
CA TYR A 146 4.21 7.25 14.44
C TYR A 146 3.87 8.42 15.35
N ASN A 147 4.80 9.33 15.48
CA ASN A 147 4.61 10.53 16.28
C ASN A 147 3.74 11.53 15.54
N LYS A 148 3.10 12.40 16.29
CA LYS A 148 2.27 13.47 15.72
C LYS A 148 3.12 14.32 14.77
N GLN A 149 2.58 14.64 13.61
CA GLN A 149 3.24 15.55 12.69
C GLN A 149 3.39 16.93 13.34
N LEU A 150 4.60 17.46 13.25
CA LEU A 150 4.88 18.81 13.68
C LEU A 150 4.85 19.72 12.47
N GLY A 151 4.43 20.96 12.69
CA GLY A 151 4.38 21.96 11.64
C GLY A 151 4.03 23.30 12.20
N GLU A 152 4.00 24.29 11.37
CA GLU A 152 3.71 25.67 11.73
C GLU A 152 2.26 25.96 11.95
#